data_4d13ccaed2b116a71f940b9e9c11b8ff
#
_entry.id   4d13ccaed2b116a71f940b9e9c11b8ff
#
_cell.length_a   1.000
_cell.length_b   1.000
_cell.length_c   1.000
_cell.angle_alpha   90.00
_cell.angle_beta   90.00
_cell.angle_gamma   90.00
#
_symmetry.space_group_name_H-M   'P 1'
#
loop_
_entity.id
_entity.type
_entity.pdbx_description
1 polymer ?
#
loop_
_entity_poly.entity_id
_entity_poly.type
_entity_poly.pdbx_seq_one_letter_code
_entity_poly.pdbx_strand_id
1 'polypeptide(L)'
;MNEKLKSNGYTNRKLAKRFDVTHTTVNSYFNTKGKFDFMHFVDALRLYKPNDVEFRRKWIKKMTPHLSHKNLKLALEVLDMFGEYELQDVVMQQIMSLTNEKNEKEKKKGNSKTVRINLNLVPLYKTLRERSENTITPKMFFEKVDKMRKNQKHTDNELVIISVLNTIYSFFDLGNYKMVNEYIQQLLPDILEIKCHTLRDSFLLRIKEMTIFVELHENNLDKARDICFEIINDETNCYVSTKAVAYCKVGESFVFSDYQRAKEYMEKSLDIIGNPVNRKLEIRREKVLNTLLFLRIHHEKDLHTINLEELDEAEKSFLYVKLGENEKAIKILQTLQNENGYLSSFQLYYMGLAVGGEEGKRYLEMSEESFSKSGDFFYISLPKEALKCYN
;
A
#
# COMPACT_ATOMS: atom_id res chain seq x y z
N MET A 1 -19.64 -24.59 -9.86
CA MET A 1 -19.19 -23.20 -10.10
C MET A 1 -19.48 -22.76 -11.53
N ASN A 2 -19.03 -23.47 -12.57
CA ASN A 2 -19.24 -23.07 -13.98
C ASN A 2 -20.71 -22.81 -14.37
N GLU A 3 -21.64 -23.72 -14.04
CA GLU A 3 -23.07 -23.56 -14.33
C GLU A 3 -23.67 -22.31 -13.68
N LYS A 4 -23.29 -22.07 -12.41
CA LYS A 4 -23.76 -20.87 -11.68
C LYS A 4 -23.15 -19.57 -12.24
N LEU A 5 -21.88 -19.56 -12.64
CA LEU A 5 -21.31 -18.42 -13.36
C LEU A 5 -22.04 -18.15 -14.66
N LYS A 6 -22.40 -19.18 -15.42
CA LYS A 6 -23.22 -19.04 -16.64
C LYS A 6 -24.60 -18.46 -16.33
N SER A 7 -25.27 -18.94 -15.29
CA SER A 7 -26.59 -18.38 -14.87
C SER A 7 -26.49 -16.92 -14.40
N ASN A 8 -25.33 -16.49 -13.89
CA ASN A 8 -25.03 -15.11 -13.56
C ASN A 8 -24.58 -14.27 -14.78
N GLY A 9 -24.70 -14.82 -16.01
CA GLY A 9 -24.34 -14.14 -17.25
C GLY A 9 -22.86 -14.22 -17.66
N TYR A 10 -22.03 -14.98 -16.93
CA TYR A 10 -20.59 -15.18 -17.21
C TYR A 10 -20.37 -16.48 -18.01
N THR A 11 -20.57 -16.41 -19.31
CA THR A 11 -20.26 -17.53 -20.21
C THR A 11 -18.74 -17.76 -20.30
N ASN A 12 -18.32 -18.97 -20.73
CA ASN A 12 -16.88 -19.25 -20.90
C ASN A 12 -16.20 -18.28 -21.89
N ARG A 13 -16.93 -17.72 -22.87
CA ARG A 13 -16.42 -16.69 -23.79
C ARG A 13 -16.18 -15.36 -23.06
N LYS A 14 -17.11 -14.94 -22.20
CA LYS A 14 -16.95 -13.72 -21.40
C LYS A 14 -15.81 -13.87 -20.39
N LEU A 15 -15.70 -15.02 -19.75
CA LEU A 15 -14.58 -15.33 -18.85
C LEU A 15 -13.25 -15.38 -19.60
N ALA A 16 -13.20 -15.93 -20.81
CA ALA A 16 -12.00 -15.95 -21.65
C ALA A 16 -11.52 -14.52 -21.97
N LYS A 17 -12.45 -13.64 -22.37
CA LYS A 17 -12.14 -12.20 -22.59
C LYS A 17 -11.66 -11.53 -21.31
N ARG A 18 -12.33 -11.77 -20.17
CA ARG A 18 -11.98 -11.15 -18.89
C ARG A 18 -10.61 -11.60 -18.35
N PHE A 19 -10.28 -12.87 -18.52
CA PHE A 19 -9.02 -13.47 -18.05
C PHE A 19 -7.87 -13.34 -19.07
N ASP A 20 -8.15 -12.73 -20.22
CA ASP A 20 -7.20 -12.64 -21.35
C ASP A 20 -6.60 -14.01 -21.71
N VAL A 21 -7.47 -15.01 -21.85
CA VAL A 21 -7.09 -16.39 -22.21
C VAL A 21 -8.02 -16.95 -23.28
N THR A 22 -7.65 -18.10 -23.86
CA THR A 22 -8.51 -18.77 -24.83
C THR A 22 -9.72 -19.41 -24.16
N HIS A 23 -10.81 -19.57 -24.92
CA HIS A 23 -12.00 -20.29 -24.48
C HIS A 23 -11.68 -21.74 -24.06
N THR A 24 -10.73 -22.40 -24.74
CA THR A 24 -10.23 -23.74 -24.40
C THR A 24 -9.56 -23.74 -23.02
N THR A 25 -8.79 -22.71 -22.69
CA THR A 25 -8.17 -22.54 -21.37
C THR A 25 -9.23 -22.45 -20.29
N VAL A 26 -10.28 -21.64 -20.48
CA VAL A 26 -11.39 -21.53 -19.51
C VAL A 26 -12.10 -22.87 -19.33
N ASN A 27 -12.35 -23.60 -20.41
CA ASN A 27 -12.92 -24.94 -20.32
C ASN A 27 -12.04 -25.88 -19.49
N SER A 28 -10.72 -25.83 -19.66
CA SER A 28 -9.78 -26.66 -18.89
C SER A 28 -9.77 -26.29 -17.40
N TYR A 29 -9.99 -25.02 -17.04
CA TYR A 29 -10.08 -24.56 -15.65
C TYR A 29 -11.21 -25.26 -14.88
N PHE A 30 -12.36 -25.48 -15.51
CA PHE A 30 -13.51 -26.11 -14.86
C PHE A 30 -13.53 -27.61 -14.94
N ASN A 31 -12.81 -28.22 -15.88
CA ASN A 31 -12.84 -29.68 -16.16
C ASN A 31 -11.61 -30.40 -15.63
N THR A 32 -10.52 -29.71 -15.25
CA THR A 32 -9.27 -30.34 -14.85
C THR A 32 -8.80 -29.80 -13.51
N LYS A 33 -8.67 -30.65 -12.48
CA LYS A 33 -8.15 -30.27 -11.17
C LYS A 33 -6.74 -29.65 -11.28
N GLY A 34 -6.55 -28.50 -10.64
CA GLY A 34 -5.23 -27.89 -10.46
C GLY A 34 -4.69 -27.04 -11.62
N LYS A 35 -5.45 -26.87 -12.71
CA LYS A 35 -5.01 -26.05 -13.86
C LYS A 35 -5.46 -24.59 -13.80
N PHE A 36 -6.30 -24.20 -12.85
CA PHE A 36 -6.71 -22.81 -12.67
C PHE A 36 -5.49 -21.95 -12.34
N ASP A 37 -5.29 -20.86 -13.08
CA ASP A 37 -4.43 -19.78 -12.64
C ASP A 37 -5.01 -19.20 -11.34
N PHE A 38 -4.16 -18.91 -10.36
CA PHE A 38 -4.64 -18.53 -9.03
C PHE A 38 -5.47 -17.23 -9.05
N MET A 39 -5.04 -16.24 -9.82
CA MET A 39 -5.80 -14.99 -9.93
C MET A 39 -7.14 -15.19 -10.61
N HIS A 40 -7.18 -15.93 -11.70
CA HIS A 40 -8.43 -16.26 -12.40
C HIS A 40 -9.38 -17.06 -11.50
N PHE A 41 -8.85 -17.92 -10.63
CA PHE A 41 -9.65 -18.63 -9.63
C PHE A 41 -10.27 -17.68 -8.60
N VAL A 42 -9.48 -16.75 -8.06
CA VAL A 42 -9.96 -15.74 -7.10
C VAL A 42 -11.02 -14.85 -7.76
N ASP A 43 -10.80 -14.40 -9.00
CA ASP A 43 -11.77 -13.57 -9.72
C ASP A 43 -13.05 -14.35 -10.04
N ALA A 44 -12.96 -15.63 -10.44
CA ALA A 44 -14.12 -16.49 -10.64
C ALA A 44 -14.95 -16.65 -9.33
N LEU A 45 -14.31 -16.76 -8.17
CA LEU A 45 -15.00 -16.81 -6.87
C LEU A 45 -15.71 -15.48 -6.57
N ARG A 46 -15.11 -14.34 -6.92
CA ARG A 46 -15.72 -13.01 -6.75
C ARG A 46 -16.94 -12.84 -7.65
N LEU A 47 -16.87 -13.27 -8.90
CA LEU A 47 -18.01 -13.24 -9.82
C LEU A 47 -19.14 -14.22 -9.41
N TYR A 48 -18.75 -15.32 -8.76
CA TYR A 48 -19.72 -16.31 -8.29
C TYR A 48 -20.51 -15.83 -7.07
N LYS A 49 -19.81 -15.24 -6.08
CA LYS A 49 -20.37 -14.67 -4.85
C LYS A 49 -19.63 -13.38 -4.49
N PRO A 50 -20.03 -12.23 -5.04
CA PRO A 50 -19.28 -10.97 -4.91
C PRO A 50 -19.07 -10.52 -3.47
N ASN A 51 -20.08 -10.66 -2.61
CA ASN A 51 -20.07 -10.14 -1.24
C ASN A 51 -19.72 -11.18 -0.17
N ASP A 52 -19.47 -12.44 -0.55
CA ASP A 52 -19.21 -13.53 0.38
C ASP A 52 -17.70 -13.76 0.54
N VAL A 53 -17.06 -12.96 1.41
CA VAL A 53 -15.62 -13.03 1.68
C VAL A 53 -15.25 -14.37 2.29
N GLU A 54 -16.04 -14.87 3.25
CA GLU A 54 -15.78 -16.13 3.94
C GLU A 54 -15.87 -17.33 2.99
N PHE A 55 -16.79 -17.30 2.05
CA PHE A 55 -16.86 -18.30 0.99
C PHE A 55 -15.55 -18.32 0.17
N ARG A 56 -15.02 -17.15 -0.21
CA ARG A 56 -13.76 -17.06 -0.95
C ARG A 56 -12.59 -17.60 -0.14
N ARG A 57 -12.45 -17.18 1.13
CA ARG A 57 -11.42 -17.65 2.05
C ARG A 57 -11.43 -19.18 2.19
N LYS A 58 -12.61 -19.75 2.43
CA LYS A 58 -12.79 -21.20 2.53
C LYS A 58 -12.31 -21.93 1.28
N TRP A 59 -12.65 -21.45 0.09
CA TRP A 59 -12.28 -22.10 -1.16
C TRP A 59 -10.80 -21.93 -1.50
N ILE A 60 -10.21 -20.76 -1.24
CA ILE A 60 -8.77 -20.54 -1.41
C ILE A 60 -7.98 -21.48 -0.49
N LYS A 61 -8.35 -21.56 0.80
CA LYS A 61 -7.72 -22.48 1.76
C LYS A 61 -7.80 -23.93 1.29
N LYS A 62 -8.96 -24.36 0.76
CA LYS A 62 -9.16 -25.72 0.22
C LYS A 62 -8.33 -26.01 -1.03
N MET A 63 -8.08 -25.00 -1.86
CA MET A 63 -7.30 -25.16 -3.10
C MET A 63 -5.78 -25.10 -2.87
N THR A 64 -5.31 -24.45 -1.83
CA THR A 64 -3.87 -24.23 -1.56
C THR A 64 -3.02 -25.50 -1.62
N PRO A 65 -3.41 -26.67 -1.04
CA PRO A 65 -2.64 -27.90 -1.13
C PRO A 65 -2.47 -28.46 -2.55
N HIS A 66 -3.30 -28.00 -3.49
CA HIS A 66 -3.30 -28.47 -4.88
C HIS A 66 -2.65 -27.49 -5.85
N LEU A 67 -2.14 -26.36 -5.34
CA LEU A 67 -1.49 -25.35 -6.17
C LEU A 67 -0.13 -25.82 -6.69
N SER A 68 0.13 -25.55 -7.96
CA SER A 68 1.47 -25.71 -8.54
C SER A 68 2.44 -24.69 -7.94
N HIS A 69 3.75 -24.93 -8.02
CA HIS A 69 4.77 -23.98 -7.56
C HIS A 69 4.62 -22.60 -8.20
N LYS A 70 4.21 -22.50 -9.47
CA LYS A 70 3.88 -21.25 -10.15
C LYS A 70 2.71 -20.55 -9.46
N ASN A 71 1.64 -21.26 -9.16
CA ASN A 71 0.46 -20.70 -8.51
C ASN A 71 0.70 -20.35 -7.03
N LEU A 72 1.56 -21.08 -6.31
CA LEU A 72 1.94 -20.73 -4.94
C LEU A 72 2.65 -19.37 -4.90
N LYS A 73 3.55 -19.12 -5.85
CA LYS A 73 4.22 -17.83 -6.00
C LYS A 73 3.23 -16.71 -6.31
N LEU A 74 2.35 -16.94 -7.29
CA LEU A 74 1.30 -15.99 -7.64
C LEU A 74 0.36 -15.72 -6.45
N ALA A 75 0.04 -16.76 -5.66
CA ALA A 75 -0.80 -16.63 -4.48
C ALA A 75 -0.18 -15.73 -3.40
N LEU A 76 1.15 -15.78 -3.19
CA LEU A 76 1.82 -14.87 -2.25
C LEU A 76 1.56 -13.40 -2.63
N GLU A 77 1.73 -13.05 -3.91
CA GLU A 77 1.51 -11.69 -4.40
C GLU A 77 0.04 -11.27 -4.33
N VAL A 78 -0.86 -12.09 -4.88
CA VAL A 78 -2.29 -11.79 -4.96
C VAL A 78 -2.91 -11.64 -3.56
N LEU A 79 -2.55 -12.52 -2.61
CA LEU A 79 -3.06 -12.46 -1.25
C LEU A 79 -2.49 -11.26 -0.48
N ASP A 80 -1.24 -10.87 -0.73
CA ASP A 80 -0.67 -9.65 -0.18
C ASP A 80 -1.41 -8.41 -0.70
N MET A 81 -1.68 -8.34 -2.00
CA MET A 81 -2.44 -7.23 -2.59
C MET A 81 -3.86 -7.11 -2.02
N PHE A 82 -4.53 -8.24 -1.75
CA PHE A 82 -5.83 -8.25 -1.09
C PHE A 82 -5.77 -8.01 0.43
N GLY A 83 -4.60 -8.18 1.07
CA GLY A 83 -4.47 -8.15 2.53
C GLY A 83 -5.01 -9.40 3.23
N GLU A 84 -5.08 -10.54 2.52
CA GLU A 84 -5.55 -11.82 3.05
C GLU A 84 -4.38 -12.60 3.70
N TYR A 85 -3.87 -12.07 4.80
CA TYR A 85 -2.61 -12.50 5.42
C TYR A 85 -2.70 -13.87 6.08
N GLU A 86 -3.86 -14.26 6.63
CA GLU A 86 -4.06 -15.61 7.16
C GLU A 86 -3.98 -16.67 6.05
N LEU A 87 -4.53 -16.37 4.86
CA LEU A 87 -4.41 -17.23 3.72
C LEU A 87 -2.99 -17.25 3.15
N GLN A 88 -2.29 -16.12 3.23
CA GLN A 88 -0.89 -16.05 2.84
C GLN A 88 -0.01 -16.93 3.74
N ASP A 89 -0.30 -17.03 5.04
CA ASP A 89 0.36 -17.97 5.96
C ASP A 89 0.14 -19.44 5.54
N VAL A 90 -1.08 -19.80 5.14
CA VAL A 90 -1.36 -21.14 4.63
C VAL A 90 -0.54 -21.44 3.37
N VAL A 91 -0.40 -20.47 2.47
CA VAL A 91 0.44 -20.61 1.26
C VAL A 91 1.93 -20.73 1.64
N MET A 92 2.43 -19.93 2.59
CA MET A 92 3.80 -20.03 3.07
C MET A 92 4.12 -21.39 3.71
N GLN A 93 3.20 -21.90 4.54
CA GLN A 93 3.32 -23.23 5.13
C GLN A 93 3.34 -24.33 4.06
N GLN A 94 2.49 -24.23 3.02
CA GLN A 94 2.48 -25.16 1.90
C GLN A 94 3.82 -25.14 1.12
N ILE A 95 4.40 -23.94 0.90
CA ILE A 95 5.73 -23.82 0.27
C ILE A 95 6.81 -24.54 1.10
N MET A 96 6.79 -24.35 2.42
CA MET A 96 7.76 -24.97 3.34
C MET A 96 7.57 -26.50 3.42
N SER A 97 6.34 -27.01 3.48
CA SER A 97 6.07 -28.44 3.55
C SER A 97 6.54 -29.19 2.30
N LEU A 98 6.27 -28.65 1.10
CA LEU A 98 6.71 -29.23 -0.17
C LEU A 98 8.24 -29.33 -0.28
N THR A 99 8.98 -28.52 0.46
CA THR A 99 10.44 -28.58 0.50
C THR A 99 10.93 -29.72 1.38
N ASN A 100 10.28 -29.92 2.54
CA ASN A 100 10.64 -30.98 3.48
C ASN A 100 10.36 -32.37 2.90
N GLU A 101 9.20 -32.57 2.28
CA GLU A 101 8.85 -33.83 1.62
C GLU A 101 9.79 -34.22 0.47
N LYS A 102 10.28 -33.23 -0.29
CA LYS A 102 11.24 -33.47 -1.38
C LYS A 102 12.64 -33.77 -0.86
N ASN A 103 13.06 -33.20 0.27
CA ASN A 103 14.34 -33.50 0.87
C ASN A 103 14.52 -34.97 1.29
N GLU A 104 13.41 -35.68 1.62
CA GLU A 104 13.46 -37.10 1.90
C GLU A 104 13.49 -37.98 0.63
N LYS A 105 12.74 -37.60 -0.43
CA LYS A 105 12.63 -38.36 -1.67
C LYS A 105 13.66 -38.01 -2.75
N GLU A 106 14.25 -36.81 -2.72
CA GLU A 106 15.11 -36.24 -3.78
C GLU A 106 16.53 -35.89 -3.30
N LYS A 107 17.06 -36.53 -2.26
CA LYS A 107 18.54 -36.44 -1.97
C LYS A 107 19.41 -36.81 -3.19
N LYS A 108 18.80 -37.27 -4.27
CA LYS A 108 19.47 -37.65 -5.53
C LYS A 108 19.21 -36.73 -6.73
N LYS A 109 18.29 -35.74 -6.65
CA LYS A 109 18.06 -34.73 -7.72
C LYS A 109 17.93 -33.37 -7.06
N GLY A 110 18.87 -32.47 -7.33
CA GLY A 110 18.95 -31.13 -6.73
C GLY A 110 17.63 -30.38 -6.71
N ASN A 111 17.38 -29.64 -5.64
CA ASN A 111 16.17 -28.80 -5.47
C ASN A 111 15.91 -28.04 -6.77
N SER A 112 14.73 -28.19 -7.35
CA SER A 112 14.41 -27.44 -8.57
C SER A 112 14.53 -25.92 -8.28
N LYS A 113 15.04 -25.17 -9.26
CA LYS A 113 15.19 -23.71 -9.19
C LYS A 113 13.93 -23.03 -8.64
N THR A 114 12.76 -23.46 -9.08
CA THR A 114 11.45 -22.89 -8.67
C THR A 114 11.16 -23.09 -7.17
N VAL A 115 11.50 -24.25 -6.59
CA VAL A 115 11.31 -24.51 -5.15
C VAL A 115 12.15 -23.55 -4.32
N ARG A 116 13.42 -23.38 -4.71
CA ARG A 116 14.34 -22.45 -4.02
C ARG A 116 13.86 -20.99 -4.13
N ILE A 117 13.35 -20.59 -5.30
CA ILE A 117 12.77 -19.24 -5.49
C ILE A 117 11.59 -19.04 -4.53
N ASN A 118 10.63 -19.96 -4.50
CA ASN A 118 9.46 -19.85 -3.64
C ASN A 118 9.85 -19.75 -2.15
N LEU A 119 10.85 -20.53 -1.69
CA LEU A 119 11.34 -20.43 -0.32
C LEU A 119 11.93 -19.06 0.01
N ASN A 120 12.71 -18.49 -0.92
CA ASN A 120 13.33 -17.19 -0.72
C ASN A 120 12.32 -16.03 -0.81
N LEU A 121 11.15 -16.23 -1.45
CA LEU A 121 10.07 -15.26 -1.44
C LEU A 121 9.36 -15.15 -0.08
N VAL A 122 9.27 -16.24 0.69
CA VAL A 122 8.56 -16.27 1.97
C VAL A 122 9.05 -15.17 2.94
N PRO A 123 10.35 -15.03 3.25
CA PRO A 123 10.81 -13.98 4.16
C PRO A 123 10.57 -12.56 3.61
N LEU A 124 10.62 -12.37 2.29
CA LEU A 124 10.37 -11.06 1.67
C LEU A 124 8.91 -10.63 1.83
N TYR A 125 7.95 -11.52 1.53
CA TYR A 125 6.53 -11.24 1.75
C TYR A 125 6.16 -11.12 3.23
N LYS A 126 6.80 -11.91 4.12
CA LYS A 126 6.60 -11.76 5.55
C LYS A 126 7.02 -10.38 6.05
N THR A 127 8.15 -9.88 5.59
CA THR A 127 8.63 -8.54 5.94
C THR A 127 7.71 -7.44 5.38
N LEU A 128 7.22 -7.60 4.15
CA LEU A 128 6.24 -6.69 3.55
C LEU A 128 4.91 -6.67 4.33
N ARG A 129 4.45 -7.84 4.77
CA ARG A 129 3.26 -7.96 5.61
C ARG A 129 3.43 -7.26 6.95
N GLU A 130 4.54 -7.49 7.67
CA GLU A 130 4.82 -6.83 8.96
C GLU A 130 4.72 -5.30 8.84
N ARG A 131 5.24 -4.73 7.74
CA ARG A 131 5.06 -3.32 7.41
C ARG A 131 3.58 -2.96 7.20
N SER A 132 2.87 -3.75 6.39
CA SER A 132 1.48 -3.48 6.01
C SER A 132 0.50 -3.58 7.18
N GLU A 133 0.83 -4.38 8.20
CA GLU A 133 0.06 -4.54 9.45
C GLU A 133 0.50 -3.56 10.55
N ASN A 134 1.48 -2.67 10.29
CA ASN A 134 2.09 -1.76 11.25
C ASN A 134 2.64 -2.48 12.50
N THR A 135 3.15 -3.72 12.37
CA THR A 135 3.72 -4.49 13.48
C THR A 135 5.19 -4.17 13.73
N ILE A 136 5.83 -3.43 12.84
CA ILE A 136 7.20 -2.93 12.97
C ILE A 136 7.25 -1.44 12.63
N THR A 137 8.19 -0.71 13.25
CA THR A 137 8.40 0.71 12.96
C THR A 137 9.09 0.90 11.61
N PRO A 138 8.98 2.10 10.96
CA PRO A 138 9.70 2.41 9.73
C PRO A 138 11.22 2.13 9.82
N LYS A 139 11.86 2.48 10.94
CA LYS A 139 13.28 2.22 11.19
C LYS A 139 13.58 0.71 11.23
N MET A 140 12.79 -0.06 11.98
CA MET A 140 12.97 -1.51 12.06
C MET A 140 12.74 -2.19 10.70
N PHE A 141 11.77 -1.70 9.92
CA PHE A 141 11.53 -2.18 8.57
C PHE A 141 12.74 -1.94 7.67
N PHE A 142 13.29 -0.71 7.67
CA PHE A 142 14.50 -0.37 6.91
C PHE A 142 15.69 -1.26 7.29
N GLU A 143 15.98 -1.40 8.60
CA GLU A 143 17.09 -2.23 9.09
C GLU A 143 16.95 -3.70 8.65
N LYS A 144 15.71 -4.22 8.70
CA LYS A 144 15.41 -5.59 8.26
C LYS A 144 15.61 -5.77 6.75
N VAL A 145 15.13 -4.84 5.95
CA VAL A 145 15.30 -4.83 4.48
C VAL A 145 16.77 -4.72 4.10
N ASP A 146 17.52 -3.81 4.72
CA ASP A 146 18.97 -3.63 4.46
C ASP A 146 19.78 -4.89 4.82
N LYS A 147 19.47 -5.52 5.97
CA LYS A 147 20.07 -6.80 6.36
C LYS A 147 19.79 -7.90 5.33
N MET A 148 18.55 -8.00 4.86
CA MET A 148 18.17 -8.99 3.85
C MET A 148 18.92 -8.74 2.53
N ARG A 149 19.00 -7.50 2.07
CA ARG A 149 19.71 -7.11 0.85
C ARG A 149 21.20 -7.42 0.92
N LYS A 150 21.86 -7.21 2.06
CA LYS A 150 23.28 -7.53 2.26
C LYS A 150 23.58 -9.03 2.25
N ASN A 151 22.64 -9.83 2.74
CA ASN A 151 22.84 -11.27 2.92
C ASN A 151 22.38 -12.12 1.71
N GLN A 152 21.61 -11.55 0.78
CA GLN A 152 21.02 -12.29 -0.32
C GLN A 152 21.49 -11.76 -1.67
N LYS A 153 22.25 -12.59 -2.40
CA LYS A 153 22.49 -12.37 -3.84
C LYS A 153 21.36 -13.05 -4.63
N HIS A 154 20.34 -12.27 -4.99
CA HIS A 154 19.27 -12.75 -5.85
C HIS A 154 19.72 -12.72 -7.32
N THR A 155 19.51 -13.84 -8.01
CA THR A 155 19.76 -13.99 -9.46
C THR A 155 18.49 -14.19 -10.26
N ASP A 156 17.35 -14.24 -9.58
CA ASP A 156 16.02 -14.43 -10.18
C ASP A 156 15.25 -13.11 -10.14
N ASN A 157 14.71 -12.71 -11.28
CA ASN A 157 14.07 -11.40 -11.46
C ASN A 157 12.96 -11.12 -10.43
N GLU A 158 12.15 -12.13 -10.09
CA GLU A 158 11.02 -11.92 -9.16
C GLU A 158 11.50 -11.68 -7.71
N LEU A 159 12.58 -12.39 -7.30
CA LEU A 159 13.21 -12.14 -6.00
C LEU A 159 13.85 -10.74 -5.94
N VAL A 160 14.50 -10.33 -7.04
CA VAL A 160 15.06 -8.98 -7.17
C VAL A 160 13.96 -7.94 -7.05
N ILE A 161 12.87 -8.10 -7.79
CA ILE A 161 11.75 -7.15 -7.81
C ILE A 161 11.16 -6.98 -6.40
N ILE A 162 10.80 -8.06 -5.71
CA ILE A 162 10.23 -7.97 -4.35
C ILE A 162 11.24 -7.40 -3.35
N SER A 163 12.52 -7.72 -3.47
CA SER A 163 13.57 -7.14 -2.62
C SER A 163 13.70 -5.63 -2.84
N VAL A 164 13.68 -5.17 -4.09
CA VAL A 164 13.73 -3.75 -4.45
C VAL A 164 12.44 -3.03 -4.06
N LEU A 165 11.26 -3.65 -4.23
CA LEU A 165 9.99 -3.10 -3.74
C LEU A 165 10.01 -2.89 -2.22
N ASN A 166 10.53 -3.84 -1.44
CA ASN A 166 10.72 -3.64 -0.01
C ASN A 166 11.67 -2.45 0.30
N THR A 167 12.71 -2.27 -0.53
CA THR A 167 13.63 -1.12 -0.41
C THR A 167 12.91 0.20 -0.74
N ILE A 168 12.11 0.25 -1.80
CA ILE A 168 11.26 1.40 -2.15
C ILE A 168 10.34 1.77 -0.97
N TYR A 169 9.62 0.79 -0.43
CA TYR A 169 8.73 1.02 0.71
C TYR A 169 9.49 1.47 1.97
N SER A 170 10.71 1.00 2.20
CA SER A 170 11.51 1.42 3.35
C SER A 170 11.96 2.88 3.25
N PHE A 171 12.34 3.35 2.06
CA PHE A 171 12.64 4.77 1.83
C PHE A 171 11.39 5.63 1.88
N PHE A 172 10.28 5.13 1.38
CA PHE A 172 8.99 5.81 1.47
C PHE A 172 8.56 6.05 2.91
N ASP A 173 8.64 5.02 3.75
CA ASP A 173 8.26 5.12 5.17
C ASP A 173 9.20 6.04 5.98
N LEU A 174 10.44 6.25 5.50
CA LEU A 174 11.39 7.22 6.04
C LEU A 174 11.24 8.64 5.43
N GLY A 175 10.26 8.85 4.55
CA GLY A 175 10.03 10.13 3.88
C GLY A 175 11.11 10.53 2.87
N ASN A 176 11.84 9.58 2.30
CA ASN A 176 12.89 9.87 1.31
C ASN A 176 12.35 9.64 -0.12
N TYR A 177 11.51 10.56 -0.59
CA TYR A 177 10.82 10.45 -1.88
C TYR A 177 11.78 10.46 -3.08
N LYS A 178 12.91 11.15 -2.99
CA LYS A 178 13.95 11.14 -4.02
C LYS A 178 14.49 9.72 -4.26
N MET A 179 14.84 9.00 -3.19
CA MET A 179 15.31 7.62 -3.32
C MET A 179 14.21 6.68 -3.81
N VAL A 180 12.96 6.91 -3.42
CA VAL A 180 11.81 6.16 -3.97
C VAL A 180 11.78 6.28 -5.49
N ASN A 181 11.85 7.50 -6.03
CA ASN A 181 11.83 7.73 -7.47
C ASN A 181 13.00 7.04 -8.20
N GLU A 182 14.23 7.20 -7.70
CA GLU A 182 15.42 6.55 -8.27
C GLU A 182 15.27 5.02 -8.37
N TYR A 183 14.79 4.37 -7.31
CA TYR A 183 14.59 2.92 -7.32
C TYR A 183 13.43 2.48 -8.21
N ILE A 184 12.37 3.28 -8.36
CA ILE A 184 11.27 3.01 -9.29
C ILE A 184 11.81 2.96 -10.73
N GLN A 185 12.59 3.97 -11.14
CA GLN A 185 13.15 4.04 -12.49
C GLN A 185 14.07 2.85 -12.80
N GLN A 186 14.85 2.41 -11.82
CA GLN A 186 15.72 1.25 -11.96
C GLN A 186 14.95 -0.07 -12.05
N LEU A 187 13.80 -0.19 -11.35
CA LEU A 187 13.05 -1.44 -11.24
C LEU A 187 12.11 -1.69 -12.43
N LEU A 188 11.64 -0.63 -13.08
CA LEU A 188 10.63 -0.72 -14.13
C LEU A 188 11.02 -1.65 -15.31
N PRO A 189 12.27 -1.60 -15.85
CA PRO A 189 12.70 -2.54 -16.89
C PRO A 189 12.59 -4.01 -16.46
N ASP A 190 13.01 -4.35 -15.24
CA ASP A 190 12.96 -5.73 -14.73
C ASP A 190 11.53 -6.25 -14.60
N ILE A 191 10.59 -5.38 -14.20
CA ILE A 191 9.16 -5.73 -14.12
C ILE A 191 8.61 -6.04 -15.51
N LEU A 192 8.98 -5.28 -16.54
CA LEU A 192 8.49 -5.47 -17.91
C LEU A 192 8.97 -6.79 -18.52
N GLU A 193 10.08 -7.35 -18.04
CA GLU A 193 10.59 -8.67 -18.47
C GLU A 193 9.83 -9.85 -17.86
N ILE A 194 8.97 -9.63 -16.86
CA ILE A 194 8.20 -10.70 -16.21
C ILE A 194 7.21 -11.31 -17.20
N LYS A 195 7.37 -12.61 -17.46
CA LYS A 195 6.52 -13.37 -18.40
C LYS A 195 5.11 -13.64 -17.89
N CYS A 196 4.93 -13.72 -16.58
CA CYS A 196 3.61 -13.93 -15.97
C CYS A 196 2.86 -12.60 -15.95
N HIS A 197 1.87 -12.41 -16.82
CA HIS A 197 1.08 -11.19 -16.96
C HIS A 197 0.51 -10.72 -15.61
N THR A 198 -0.14 -11.61 -14.87
CA THR A 198 -0.73 -11.27 -13.56
C THR A 198 0.31 -10.74 -12.55
N LEU A 199 1.50 -11.33 -12.49
CA LEU A 199 2.57 -10.84 -11.61
C LEU A 199 3.11 -9.50 -12.10
N ARG A 200 3.34 -9.38 -13.40
CA ARG A 200 3.81 -8.13 -14.00
C ARG A 200 2.84 -6.99 -13.74
N ASP A 201 1.55 -7.21 -13.99
CA ASP A 201 0.52 -6.19 -13.82
C ASP A 201 0.34 -5.81 -12.33
N SER A 202 0.47 -6.78 -11.40
CA SER A 202 0.48 -6.51 -9.97
C SER A 202 1.68 -5.66 -9.53
N PHE A 203 2.88 -5.97 -10.02
CA PHE A 203 4.06 -5.17 -9.71
C PHE A 203 4.01 -3.78 -10.34
N LEU A 204 3.50 -3.64 -11.57
CA LEU A 204 3.26 -2.34 -12.20
C LEU A 204 2.25 -1.52 -11.39
N LEU A 205 1.20 -2.14 -10.85
CA LEU A 205 0.22 -1.46 -10.01
C LEU A 205 0.86 -0.93 -8.72
N ARG A 206 1.76 -1.71 -8.07
CA ARG A 206 2.53 -1.25 -6.91
C ARG A 206 3.42 -0.06 -7.25
N ILE A 207 4.08 -0.10 -8.41
CA ILE A 207 4.91 1.03 -8.87
C ILE A 207 4.05 2.26 -9.15
N LYS A 208 2.91 2.10 -9.82
CA LYS A 208 1.96 3.21 -10.04
C LYS A 208 1.52 3.83 -8.70
N GLU A 209 1.16 3.01 -7.70
CA GLU A 209 0.82 3.51 -6.37
C GLU A 209 1.97 4.34 -5.77
N MET A 210 3.22 3.87 -5.83
CA MET A 210 4.36 4.63 -5.31
C MET A 210 4.65 5.89 -6.14
N THR A 211 4.49 5.84 -7.46
CA THR A 211 4.67 7.01 -8.34
C THR A 211 3.67 8.12 -8.01
N ILE A 212 2.42 7.78 -7.68
CA ILE A 212 1.43 8.78 -7.23
C ILE A 212 1.97 9.56 -6.02
N PHE A 213 2.56 8.88 -5.04
CA PHE A 213 3.12 9.56 -3.87
C PHE A 213 4.30 10.45 -4.25
N VAL A 214 5.21 9.96 -5.10
CA VAL A 214 6.35 10.77 -5.57
C VAL A 214 5.87 12.03 -6.28
N GLU A 215 4.97 11.90 -7.26
CA GLU A 215 4.47 13.03 -8.04
C GLU A 215 3.70 14.03 -7.17
N LEU A 216 2.93 13.54 -6.18
CA LEU A 216 2.23 14.41 -5.23
C LEU A 216 3.24 15.23 -4.40
N HIS A 217 4.24 14.55 -3.81
CA HIS A 217 5.24 15.21 -2.96
C HIS A 217 6.18 16.12 -3.76
N GLU A 218 6.47 15.79 -5.03
CA GLU A 218 7.17 16.67 -5.96
C GLU A 218 6.30 17.84 -6.45
N ASN A 219 5.04 17.93 -6.00
CA ASN A 219 4.03 18.94 -6.38
C ASN A 219 3.63 18.88 -7.86
N ASN A 220 3.81 17.73 -8.52
CA ASN A 220 3.36 17.45 -9.90
C ASN A 220 1.90 16.95 -9.89
N LEU A 221 0.98 17.80 -9.42
CA LEU A 221 -0.38 17.38 -9.04
C LEU A 221 -1.21 16.82 -10.20
N ASP A 222 -1.07 17.37 -11.40
CA ASP A 222 -1.82 16.88 -12.57
C ASP A 222 -1.37 15.47 -12.95
N LYS A 223 -0.06 15.22 -12.98
CA LYS A 223 0.49 13.89 -13.25
C LYS A 223 0.08 12.88 -12.17
N ALA A 224 0.09 13.27 -10.89
CA ALA A 224 -0.41 12.42 -9.80
C ALA A 224 -1.88 12.05 -10.00
N ARG A 225 -2.73 13.02 -10.38
CA ARG A 225 -4.16 12.79 -10.67
C ARG A 225 -4.36 11.87 -11.87
N ASP A 226 -3.61 12.06 -12.95
CA ASP A 226 -3.71 11.23 -14.15
C ASP A 226 -3.44 9.75 -13.81
N ILE A 227 -2.37 9.45 -13.07
CA ILE A 227 -2.07 8.09 -12.62
C ILE A 227 -3.16 7.55 -11.68
N CYS A 228 -3.70 8.39 -10.78
CA CYS A 228 -4.82 8.01 -9.93
C CYS A 228 -6.04 7.60 -10.77
N PHE A 229 -6.41 8.39 -11.78
CA PHE A 229 -7.55 8.08 -12.64
C PHE A 229 -7.31 6.85 -13.51
N GLU A 230 -6.08 6.55 -13.93
CA GLU A 230 -5.77 5.27 -14.56
C GLU A 230 -6.09 4.08 -13.63
N ILE A 231 -5.72 4.16 -12.34
CA ILE A 231 -6.02 3.10 -11.35
C ILE A 231 -7.53 3.00 -11.07
N ILE A 232 -8.22 4.13 -10.93
CA ILE A 232 -9.65 4.20 -10.61
C ILE A 232 -10.48 3.61 -11.76
N ASN A 233 -10.17 3.98 -13.00
CA ASN A 233 -10.92 3.61 -14.18
C ASN A 233 -10.58 2.22 -14.72
N ASP A 234 -9.53 1.57 -14.20
CA ASP A 234 -9.19 0.22 -14.59
C ASP A 234 -10.23 -0.77 -14.03
N GLU A 235 -11.13 -1.25 -14.90
CA GLU A 235 -12.15 -2.23 -14.56
C GLU A 235 -11.57 -3.61 -14.20
N THR A 236 -10.35 -3.90 -14.63
CA THR A 236 -9.66 -5.17 -14.32
C THR A 236 -9.05 -5.14 -12.93
N ASN A 237 -8.75 -3.95 -12.39
CA ASN A 237 -8.23 -3.77 -11.04
C ASN A 237 -9.30 -4.09 -10.00
N CYS A 238 -9.14 -5.21 -9.32
CA CYS A 238 -10.06 -5.67 -8.28
C CYS A 238 -9.58 -5.36 -6.84
N TYR A 239 -8.45 -4.70 -6.69
CA TYR A 239 -7.86 -4.41 -5.38
C TYR A 239 -8.44 -3.13 -4.79
N VAL A 240 -9.35 -3.28 -3.82
CA VAL A 240 -10.01 -2.17 -3.12
C VAL A 240 -8.97 -1.20 -2.50
N SER A 241 -7.90 -1.74 -1.91
CA SER A 241 -6.85 -0.92 -1.28
C SER A 241 -6.19 0.05 -2.25
N THR A 242 -5.85 -0.38 -3.48
CA THR A 242 -5.18 0.50 -4.46
C THR A 242 -6.12 1.57 -5.02
N LYS A 243 -7.39 1.22 -5.27
CA LYS A 243 -8.41 2.20 -5.68
C LYS A 243 -8.68 3.23 -4.59
N ALA A 244 -8.75 2.79 -3.32
CA ALA A 244 -8.93 3.69 -2.18
C ALA A 244 -7.75 4.67 -2.05
N VAL A 245 -6.50 4.20 -2.22
CA VAL A 245 -5.32 5.09 -2.28
C VAL A 245 -5.48 6.12 -3.38
N ALA A 246 -5.82 5.68 -4.59
CA ALA A 246 -5.94 6.58 -5.74
C ALA A 246 -7.00 7.68 -5.47
N TYR A 247 -8.20 7.31 -4.99
CA TYR A 247 -9.21 8.31 -4.59
C TYR A 247 -8.70 9.26 -3.50
N CYS A 248 -8.08 8.73 -2.44
CA CYS A 248 -7.54 9.56 -1.36
C CYS A 248 -6.50 10.56 -1.89
N LYS A 249 -5.59 10.12 -2.79
CA LYS A 249 -4.53 10.98 -3.34
C LYS A 249 -5.06 12.00 -4.34
N VAL A 250 -6.14 11.71 -5.09
CA VAL A 250 -6.84 12.78 -5.82
C VAL A 250 -7.36 13.82 -4.84
N GLY A 251 -8.02 13.42 -3.75
CA GLY A 251 -8.48 14.35 -2.71
C GLY A 251 -7.35 15.16 -2.10
N GLU A 252 -6.26 14.50 -1.70
CA GLU A 252 -5.08 15.13 -1.11
C GLU A 252 -4.47 16.19 -2.04
N SER A 253 -4.46 15.96 -3.35
CA SER A 253 -3.96 16.93 -4.32
C SER A 253 -4.76 18.24 -4.39
N PHE A 254 -5.94 18.30 -3.79
CA PHE A 254 -6.77 19.49 -3.69
C PHE A 254 -6.76 20.14 -2.29
N VAL A 255 -6.01 19.58 -1.33
CA VAL A 255 -6.02 20.04 0.08
C VAL A 255 -5.83 21.55 0.22
N PHE A 256 -4.94 22.16 -0.56
CA PHE A 256 -4.66 23.60 -0.47
C PHE A 256 -5.45 24.46 -1.45
N SER A 257 -6.19 23.88 -2.39
CA SER A 257 -6.85 24.62 -3.47
C SER A 257 -8.37 24.52 -3.48
N ASP A 258 -8.95 23.39 -3.07
CA ASP A 258 -10.39 23.16 -3.14
C ASP A 258 -10.84 22.17 -2.07
N TYR A 259 -11.29 22.70 -0.92
CA TYR A 259 -11.78 21.91 0.21
C TYR A 259 -12.87 20.90 -0.19
N GLN A 260 -13.82 21.35 -1.01
CA GLN A 260 -14.98 20.52 -1.33
C GLN A 260 -14.58 19.33 -2.20
N ARG A 261 -13.73 19.54 -3.21
CA ARG A 261 -13.19 18.46 -4.03
C ARG A 261 -12.31 17.52 -3.21
N ALA A 262 -11.44 18.06 -2.36
CA ALA A 262 -10.60 17.26 -1.49
C ALA A 262 -11.45 16.31 -0.63
N LYS A 263 -12.47 16.86 0.04
CA LYS A 263 -13.41 16.11 0.87
C LYS A 263 -14.16 15.02 0.05
N GLU A 264 -14.73 15.38 -1.08
CA GLU A 264 -15.50 14.47 -1.93
C GLU A 264 -14.69 13.23 -2.35
N TYR A 265 -13.44 13.42 -2.77
CA TYR A 265 -12.59 12.30 -3.20
C TYR A 265 -12.13 11.45 -2.01
N MET A 266 -11.86 12.04 -0.85
CA MET A 266 -11.54 11.29 0.37
C MET A 266 -12.74 10.47 0.86
N GLU A 267 -13.95 11.03 0.78
CA GLU A 267 -15.20 10.30 1.08
C GLU A 267 -15.42 9.13 0.12
N LYS A 268 -15.21 9.32 -1.20
CA LYS A 268 -15.21 8.22 -2.18
C LYS A 268 -14.21 7.12 -1.84
N SER A 269 -13.04 7.49 -1.30
CA SER A 269 -12.07 6.52 -0.82
C SER A 269 -12.61 5.69 0.35
N LEU A 270 -13.29 6.32 1.31
CA LEU A 270 -13.94 5.64 2.43
C LEU A 270 -15.10 4.75 1.96
N ASP A 271 -15.90 5.22 1.02
CA ASP A 271 -17.03 4.49 0.46
C ASP A 271 -16.60 3.20 -0.24
N ILE A 272 -15.51 3.23 -1.01
CA ILE A 272 -15.01 2.03 -1.69
C ILE A 272 -14.42 1.00 -0.72
N ILE A 273 -13.84 1.44 0.41
CA ILE A 273 -13.39 0.55 1.49
C ILE A 273 -14.61 -0.05 2.19
N GLY A 274 -15.64 0.74 2.44
CA GLY A 274 -16.83 0.34 3.18
C GLY A 274 -16.50 -0.19 4.58
N ASN A 275 -17.09 -1.34 4.93
CA ASN A 275 -16.70 -2.07 6.14
C ASN A 275 -15.43 -2.88 5.85
N PRO A 276 -14.29 -2.59 6.50
CA PRO A 276 -13.05 -3.31 6.28
C PRO A 276 -13.20 -4.80 6.60
N VAL A 277 -12.73 -5.65 5.70
CA VAL A 277 -12.82 -7.11 5.84
C VAL A 277 -11.50 -7.75 6.28
N ASN A 278 -10.45 -6.94 6.44
CA ASN A 278 -9.12 -7.37 6.89
C ASN A 278 -8.30 -6.17 7.40
N ARG A 279 -7.20 -6.47 8.11
CA ARG A 279 -6.35 -5.47 8.75
C ARG A 279 -5.75 -4.45 7.76
N LYS A 280 -5.39 -4.85 6.55
CA LYS A 280 -4.87 -3.93 5.52
C LYS A 280 -5.87 -2.83 5.17
N LEU A 281 -7.16 -3.18 5.03
CA LEU A 281 -8.21 -2.21 4.74
C LEU A 281 -8.57 -1.35 5.95
N GLU A 282 -8.48 -1.91 7.18
CA GLU A 282 -8.64 -1.11 8.42
C GLU A 282 -7.60 0.00 8.47
N ILE A 283 -6.31 -0.36 8.36
CA ILE A 283 -5.20 0.62 8.35
C ILE A 283 -5.36 1.62 7.20
N ARG A 284 -5.82 1.17 6.02
CA ARG A 284 -6.06 2.08 4.91
C ARG A 284 -7.16 3.08 5.23
N ARG A 285 -8.26 2.63 5.85
CA ARG A 285 -9.37 3.47 6.29
C ARG A 285 -8.91 4.49 7.34
N GLU A 286 -8.13 4.07 8.33
CA GLU A 286 -7.52 4.94 9.35
C GLU A 286 -6.70 6.07 8.68
N LYS A 287 -5.82 5.73 7.71
CA LYS A 287 -5.02 6.72 6.99
C LYS A 287 -5.85 7.72 6.19
N VAL A 288 -6.93 7.28 5.56
CA VAL A 288 -7.83 8.18 4.82
C VAL A 288 -8.56 9.12 5.78
N LEU A 289 -9.02 8.61 6.93
CA LEU A 289 -9.67 9.42 7.97
C LEU A 289 -8.71 10.47 8.52
N ASN A 290 -7.45 10.12 8.79
CA ASN A 290 -6.44 11.08 9.25
C ASN A 290 -6.22 12.20 8.21
N THR A 291 -6.13 11.86 6.92
CA THR A 291 -6.00 12.89 5.86
C THR A 291 -7.25 13.79 5.78
N LEU A 292 -8.44 13.23 5.97
CA LEU A 292 -9.70 13.99 5.99
C LEU A 292 -9.79 14.89 7.22
N LEU A 293 -9.32 14.43 8.39
CA LEU A 293 -9.25 15.22 9.61
C LEU A 293 -8.24 16.37 9.46
N PHE A 294 -7.04 16.10 8.91
CA PHE A 294 -6.09 17.14 8.57
C PHE A 294 -6.72 18.22 7.67
N LEU A 295 -7.43 17.82 6.60
CA LEU A 295 -8.14 18.73 5.71
C LEU A 295 -9.13 19.63 6.48
N ARG A 296 -9.92 19.06 7.39
CA ARG A 296 -10.90 19.80 8.21
C ARG A 296 -10.21 20.78 9.14
N ILE A 297 -9.15 20.34 9.82
CA ILE A 297 -8.39 21.18 10.75
C ILE A 297 -7.70 22.32 9.99
N HIS A 298 -7.06 22.03 8.87
CA HIS A 298 -6.38 23.02 8.04
C HIS A 298 -7.33 24.15 7.57
N HIS A 299 -8.53 23.77 7.12
CA HIS A 299 -9.56 24.72 6.65
C HIS A 299 -10.50 25.24 7.76
N GLU A 300 -10.25 24.87 9.00
CA GLU A 300 -11.04 25.29 10.16
C GLU A 300 -12.54 24.96 10.05
N LYS A 301 -12.84 23.78 9.49
CA LYS A 301 -14.21 23.31 9.26
C LYS A 301 -14.70 22.44 10.42
N ASP A 302 -15.76 22.90 11.09
CA ASP A 302 -16.46 22.16 12.14
C ASP A 302 -15.53 21.60 13.24
N LEU A 303 -14.51 22.38 13.66
CA LEU A 303 -13.46 21.94 14.59
C LEU A 303 -14.02 21.36 15.89
N HIS A 304 -15.09 21.96 16.44
CA HIS A 304 -15.70 21.51 17.70
C HIS A 304 -16.44 20.19 17.59
N THR A 305 -16.63 19.65 16.38
CA THR A 305 -17.26 18.34 16.16
C THR A 305 -16.25 17.22 15.96
N ILE A 306 -14.95 17.54 15.96
CA ILE A 306 -13.89 16.55 15.81
C ILE A 306 -13.73 15.80 17.11
N ASN A 307 -13.85 14.47 17.04
CA ASN A 307 -13.61 13.60 18.18
C ASN A 307 -12.09 13.45 18.42
N LEU A 308 -11.62 13.87 19.58
CA LEU A 308 -10.20 13.79 19.95
C LEU A 308 -9.66 12.34 19.97
N GLU A 309 -10.52 11.35 20.23
CA GLU A 309 -10.11 9.94 20.27
C GLU A 309 -9.79 9.38 18.86
N GLU A 310 -10.26 10.05 17.80
CA GLU A 310 -9.99 9.68 16.40
C GLU A 310 -8.69 10.26 15.86
N LEU A 311 -8.07 11.19 16.59
CA LEU A 311 -6.83 11.84 16.20
C LEU A 311 -5.61 11.17 16.84
N ASP A 312 -4.53 11.08 16.10
CA ASP A 312 -3.22 10.85 16.70
C ASP A 312 -2.72 12.10 17.45
N GLU A 313 -1.68 11.93 18.27
CA GLU A 313 -1.20 13.03 19.14
C GLU A 313 -0.68 14.22 18.32
N ALA A 314 -0.11 14.01 17.13
CA ALA A 314 0.35 15.12 16.28
C ALA A 314 -0.85 15.93 15.77
N GLU A 315 -1.88 15.26 15.25
CA GLU A 315 -3.09 15.94 14.75
C GLU A 315 -3.91 16.58 15.88
N LYS A 316 -3.92 16.00 17.10
CA LYS A 316 -4.48 16.64 18.28
C LYS A 316 -3.79 17.98 18.57
N SER A 317 -2.46 18.01 18.47
CA SER A 317 -1.71 19.25 18.67
C SER A 317 -2.09 20.30 17.63
N PHE A 318 -2.26 19.92 16.36
CA PHE A 318 -2.69 20.83 15.31
C PHE A 318 -4.11 21.37 15.55
N LEU A 319 -5.04 20.51 15.97
CA LEU A 319 -6.38 20.93 16.34
C LEU A 319 -6.35 21.94 17.49
N TYR A 320 -5.55 21.71 18.54
CA TYR A 320 -5.41 22.65 19.66
C TYR A 320 -4.83 24.00 19.21
N VAL A 321 -3.86 24.00 18.29
CA VAL A 321 -3.36 25.24 17.67
C VAL A 321 -4.50 26.02 17.02
N LYS A 322 -5.33 25.35 16.22
CA LYS A 322 -6.45 25.97 15.50
C LYS A 322 -7.58 26.44 16.43
N LEU A 323 -7.70 25.83 17.60
CA LEU A 323 -8.63 26.25 18.67
C LEU A 323 -8.05 27.36 19.57
N GLY A 324 -6.80 27.78 19.38
CA GLY A 324 -6.13 28.76 20.22
C GLY A 324 -5.62 28.21 21.57
N GLU A 325 -5.65 26.89 21.75
CA GLU A 325 -5.21 26.18 22.98
C GLU A 325 -3.71 25.83 22.91
N ASN A 326 -2.87 26.83 22.63
CA ASN A 326 -1.47 26.63 22.29
C ASN A 326 -0.65 25.90 23.37
N GLU A 327 -0.93 26.13 24.67
CA GLU A 327 -0.23 25.43 25.76
C GLU A 327 -0.43 23.93 25.72
N LYS A 328 -1.65 23.47 25.38
CA LYS A 328 -1.93 22.03 25.22
C LYS A 328 -1.17 21.45 24.02
N ALA A 329 -1.14 22.18 22.88
CA ALA A 329 -0.41 21.77 21.69
C ALA A 329 1.09 21.62 21.99
N ILE A 330 1.70 22.61 22.64
CA ILE A 330 3.13 22.61 22.99
C ILE A 330 3.45 21.42 23.89
N LYS A 331 2.64 21.15 24.91
CA LYS A 331 2.86 20.02 25.82
C LYS A 331 2.85 18.68 25.11
N ILE A 332 1.91 18.45 24.19
CA ILE A 332 1.84 17.23 23.37
C ILE A 332 3.10 17.11 22.50
N LEU A 333 3.47 18.17 21.79
CA LEU A 333 4.63 18.16 20.89
C LEU A 333 5.95 17.95 21.64
N GLN A 334 6.10 18.52 22.85
CA GLN A 334 7.25 18.25 23.70
C GLN A 334 7.31 16.79 24.16
N THR A 335 6.16 16.18 24.47
CA THR A 335 6.10 14.76 24.79
C THR A 335 6.56 13.91 23.62
N LEU A 336 6.04 14.17 22.41
CA LEU A 336 6.44 13.49 21.18
C LEU A 336 7.93 13.65 20.87
N GLN A 337 8.48 14.84 21.11
CA GLN A 337 9.91 15.10 20.94
C GLN A 337 10.77 14.29 21.92
N ASN A 338 10.34 14.20 23.18
CA ASN A 338 11.05 13.41 24.19
C ASN A 338 11.01 11.89 23.89
N GLU A 339 9.91 11.38 23.40
CA GLU A 339 9.72 9.97 23.07
C GLU A 339 10.52 9.56 21.83
N ASN A 340 10.49 10.39 20.78
CA ASN A 340 11.09 10.08 19.49
C ASN A 340 12.51 10.63 19.31
N GLY A 341 12.94 11.57 20.15
CA GLY A 341 14.21 12.29 20.04
C GLY A 341 14.21 13.43 18.99
N TYR A 342 13.14 13.58 18.22
CA TYR A 342 12.99 14.64 17.21
C TYR A 342 11.51 14.91 16.93
N LEU A 343 11.23 16.03 16.25
CA LEU A 343 9.91 16.35 15.69
C LEU A 343 9.92 16.15 14.17
N SER A 344 8.84 15.60 13.62
CA SER A 344 8.63 15.50 12.17
C SER A 344 8.42 16.89 11.55
N SER A 345 8.46 16.98 10.21
CA SER A 345 8.23 18.24 9.48
C SER A 345 6.89 18.89 9.85
N PHE A 346 5.82 18.10 9.95
CA PHE A 346 4.50 18.57 10.39
C PHE A 346 4.49 19.01 11.85
N GLN A 347 5.10 18.23 12.75
CA GLN A 347 5.18 18.56 14.17
C GLN A 347 5.99 19.84 14.42
N LEU A 348 7.06 20.07 13.65
CA LEU A 348 7.80 21.34 13.66
C LEU A 348 6.92 22.50 13.21
N TYR A 349 6.12 22.32 12.16
CA TYR A 349 5.15 23.31 11.69
C TYR A 349 4.12 23.64 12.78
N TYR A 350 3.53 22.62 13.41
CA TYR A 350 2.55 22.80 14.49
C TYR A 350 3.17 23.48 15.70
N MET A 351 4.41 23.13 16.06
CA MET A 351 5.16 23.78 17.16
C MET A 351 5.40 25.27 16.84
N GLY A 352 5.79 25.58 15.60
CA GLY A 352 6.01 26.95 15.16
C GLY A 352 4.77 27.82 15.26
N LEU A 353 3.61 27.28 14.87
CA LEU A 353 2.32 27.95 15.02
C LEU A 353 1.92 28.15 16.49
N ALA A 354 2.14 27.12 17.34
CA ALA A 354 1.76 27.17 18.74
C ALA A 354 2.60 28.12 19.56
N VAL A 355 3.92 28.19 19.34
CA VAL A 355 4.87 29.02 20.09
C VAL A 355 4.76 30.47 19.64
N GLY A 356 4.70 30.74 18.33
CA GLY A 356 4.67 32.12 17.79
C GLY A 356 5.95 32.92 18.05
N GLY A 357 5.95 34.20 17.67
CA GLY A 357 7.11 35.10 17.85
C GLY A 357 8.39 34.57 17.16
N GLU A 358 9.55 35.09 17.56
CA GLU A 358 10.84 34.73 16.97
C GLU A 358 11.19 33.23 17.15
N GLU A 359 10.79 32.62 18.26
CA GLU A 359 10.99 31.21 18.50
C GLU A 359 10.11 30.37 17.57
N GLY A 360 8.84 30.73 17.41
CA GLY A 360 7.93 30.09 16.46
C GLY A 360 8.45 30.18 15.03
N LYS A 361 9.00 31.32 14.62
CA LYS A 361 9.65 31.49 13.32
C LYS A 361 10.76 30.48 13.09
N ARG A 362 11.62 30.27 14.10
CA ARG A 362 12.70 29.24 14.00
C ARG A 362 12.15 27.82 13.76
N TYR A 363 11.09 27.42 14.46
CA TYR A 363 10.45 26.12 14.22
C TYR A 363 9.85 26.03 12.82
N LEU A 364 9.27 27.10 12.28
CA LEU A 364 8.76 27.12 10.90
C LEU A 364 9.89 27.00 9.87
N GLU A 365 11.03 27.66 10.07
CA GLU A 365 12.23 27.53 9.25
C GLU A 365 12.80 26.10 9.29
N MET A 366 12.84 25.49 10.47
CA MET A 366 13.24 24.08 10.63
C MET A 366 12.25 23.14 9.91
N SER A 367 10.95 23.41 9.94
CA SER A 367 9.93 22.66 9.22
C SER A 367 10.15 22.76 7.71
N GLU A 368 10.36 23.98 7.18
CA GLU A 368 10.64 24.20 5.75
C GLU A 368 11.88 23.43 5.30
N GLU A 369 12.97 23.51 6.07
CA GLU A 369 14.20 22.75 5.78
C GLU A 369 13.97 21.25 5.81
N SER A 370 13.18 20.76 6.77
CA SER A 370 12.86 19.32 6.91
C SER A 370 12.04 18.81 5.72
N PHE A 371 11.01 19.53 5.28
CA PHE A 371 10.25 19.20 4.07
C PHE A 371 11.13 19.24 2.81
N SER A 372 11.98 20.24 2.69
CA SER A 372 12.94 20.35 1.57
C SER A 372 13.89 19.16 1.51
N LYS A 373 14.46 18.74 2.65
CA LYS A 373 15.37 17.59 2.73
C LYS A 373 14.70 16.27 2.37
N SER A 374 13.42 16.07 2.71
CA SER A 374 12.65 14.89 2.35
C SER A 374 12.20 14.89 0.89
N GLY A 375 12.23 16.04 0.20
CA GLY A 375 11.71 16.22 -1.15
C GLY A 375 10.19 16.39 -1.18
N ASP A 376 9.59 16.86 -0.07
CA ASP A 376 8.16 17.11 0.02
C ASP A 376 7.85 18.59 -0.32
N PHE A 377 7.78 18.85 -1.60
CA PHE A 377 7.50 20.19 -2.15
C PHE A 377 6.00 20.53 -2.17
N PHE A 378 5.12 19.60 -1.85
CA PHE A 378 3.70 19.83 -1.70
C PHE A 378 3.40 20.44 -0.32
N TYR A 379 3.79 19.74 0.75
CA TYR A 379 3.51 20.19 2.11
C TYR A 379 4.44 21.30 2.63
N ILE A 380 5.57 21.57 1.97
CA ILE A 380 6.45 22.71 2.27
C ILE A 380 5.72 24.06 2.16
N SER A 381 4.59 24.10 1.43
CA SER A 381 3.73 25.28 1.35
C SER A 381 3.20 25.72 2.73
N LEU A 382 3.00 24.80 3.66
CA LEU A 382 2.50 25.09 5.01
C LEU A 382 3.43 26.05 5.80
N PRO A 383 4.70 25.69 6.08
CA PRO A 383 5.59 26.62 6.78
C PRO A 383 5.90 27.87 5.95
N LYS A 384 5.99 27.78 4.62
CA LYS A 384 6.22 28.95 3.76
C LYS A 384 5.11 29.99 3.87
N GLU A 385 3.85 29.56 3.87
CA GLU A 385 2.71 30.48 4.06
C GLU A 385 2.73 31.10 5.48
N ALA A 386 3.00 30.29 6.51
CA ALA A 386 3.09 30.81 7.88
C ALA A 386 4.24 31.80 8.06
N LEU A 387 5.38 31.59 7.41
CA LEU A 387 6.53 32.53 7.47
C LEU A 387 6.26 33.88 6.84
N LYS A 388 5.29 34.03 5.93
CA LYS A 388 4.91 35.33 5.37
C LYS A 388 4.41 36.34 6.43
N CYS A 389 3.88 35.83 7.54
CA CYS A 389 3.44 36.68 8.66
C CYS A 389 4.61 37.31 9.44
N TYR A 390 5.84 36.88 9.21
CA TYR A 390 7.06 37.37 9.89
C TYR A 390 7.94 38.27 9.01
N ASN A 391 7.56 38.46 7.75
CA ASN A 391 8.19 39.36 6.79
C ASN A 391 7.30 40.60 6.59
#